data_7e614184da5f47961b1848f0d6491a80
#
_entry.id   7e614184da5f47961b1848f0d6491a80
#
_cell.length_a   1.000
_cell.length_b   1.000
_cell.length_c   1.000
_cell.angle_alpha   90.00
_cell.angle_beta   90.00
_cell.angle_gamma   90.00
#
_symmetry.space_group_name_H-M   'P 1'
#
loop_
_entity.id
_entity.type
_entity.pdbx_description
1 polymer ?
#
loop_
_entity_poly.entity_id
_entity_poly.type
_entity_poly.pdbx_seq_one_letter_code
_entity_poly.pdbx_strand_id
1 'polypeptide(L)'
;MNNSKSAKPTIQNSKLKTQNRQSRQFKIQNSKLKIAKGNNSKLKKMETNNNTTNNNNSDNSTQSTHELTAKQLKRQRIRQVAVSLIGVAILVWGIVKIACMFMDYKSNEKSDDAQIEQYISPVNMRASGYIKRIYFKEHQDVKKGDTLLVLDDREYRIRVMEAEAALKDAMAGANVIDASVQTTQTSATVYEASIAEIEIRLAKLDKDRQRYQNLVARNAATPIQLEQIETEYNATKKKLDAVRRQQKAAYSGVNEVQTRKKNTAAAIERAQAALEMAKLNLSYCVVTAPCDGKLGRRALEEGQLVNAGQTITYIMPDTQKWVIANYKETQVEKLYVGQKVVMTVDAFEGKEFEGKITAISGATGSKYSLVPTDNSAGNFVKIQQRVPVRIEFEGISKEDNDKLAAGMMVVVKAQLK
;
A
#
# COMPACT_ATOMS: atom_id res chain seq x y z
N MET A 1 -22.73 -6.65 -47.77
CA MET A 1 -22.54 -5.45 -48.62
C MET A 1 -21.83 -4.37 -47.82
N ASN A 2 -20.59 -4.10 -48.23
CA ASN A 2 -19.87 -2.79 -48.25
C ASN A 2 -19.81 -1.98 -46.94
N ASN A 3 -18.70 -1.41 -46.50
CA ASN A 3 -17.32 -1.16 -47.03
C ASN A 3 -16.49 -0.66 -45.83
N SER A 4 -15.36 -1.16 -45.58
CA SER A 4 -13.98 -0.69 -45.60
C SER A 4 -13.73 0.80 -45.82
N LYS A 5 -12.84 1.35 -44.99
CA LYS A 5 -11.82 2.43 -45.15
C LYS A 5 -11.76 3.19 -43.82
N SER A 6 -10.64 3.50 -43.17
CA SER A 6 -9.33 3.77 -43.71
C SER A 6 -8.35 3.82 -42.52
N ALA A 7 -7.26 3.09 -42.62
CA ALA A 7 -6.08 3.30 -41.78
C ALA A 7 -5.08 4.13 -42.60
N LYS A 8 -4.50 5.16 -41.94
CA LYS A 8 -3.22 5.85 -42.11
C LYS A 8 -3.39 7.36 -41.97
N PRO A 9 -2.73 7.97 -40.98
CA PRO A 9 -1.47 8.64 -41.22
C PRO A 9 -0.51 8.61 -40.04
N THR A 10 0.23 7.55 -39.81
CA THR A 10 1.25 7.54 -38.71
C THR A 10 2.69 7.54 -39.24
N ILE A 11 2.89 7.37 -40.53
CA ILE A 11 4.25 7.25 -41.14
C ILE A 11 4.84 8.61 -41.57
N GLN A 12 4.02 9.62 -41.86
CA GLN A 12 4.53 10.92 -42.29
C GLN A 12 5.13 11.79 -41.17
N ASN A 13 4.69 11.63 -39.94
CA ASN A 13 5.23 12.39 -38.79
C ASN A 13 6.58 11.88 -38.25
N SER A 14 6.95 10.63 -38.52
CA SER A 14 8.25 10.10 -38.11
C SER A 14 9.39 10.55 -39.03
N LYS A 15 9.14 10.70 -40.35
CA LYS A 15 10.13 11.18 -41.32
C LYS A 15 10.47 12.67 -41.14
N LEU A 16 9.51 13.51 -40.76
CA LEU A 16 9.75 14.92 -40.48
C LEU A 16 10.57 15.16 -39.18
N LYS A 17 10.39 14.31 -38.15
CA LYS A 17 11.19 14.40 -36.91
C LYS A 17 12.66 13.99 -37.12
N THR A 18 12.90 13.02 -38.01
CA THR A 18 14.27 12.56 -38.29
C THR A 18 15.05 13.56 -39.14
N GLN A 19 14.40 14.20 -40.13
CA GLN A 19 15.01 15.26 -40.94
C GLN A 19 15.35 16.51 -40.10
N ASN A 20 14.52 16.88 -39.16
CA ASN A 20 14.80 18.02 -38.24
C ASN A 20 15.92 17.73 -37.23
N ARG A 21 16.16 16.47 -36.87
CA ARG A 21 17.33 16.09 -36.04
C ARG A 21 18.64 16.12 -36.82
N GLN A 22 18.65 15.68 -38.04
CA GLN A 22 19.86 15.73 -38.89
C GLN A 22 20.26 17.16 -39.24
N SER A 23 19.30 18.05 -39.55
CA SER A 23 19.60 19.46 -39.83
C SER A 23 20.13 20.24 -38.58
N ARG A 24 19.70 19.86 -37.36
CA ARG A 24 20.27 20.43 -36.12
C ARG A 24 21.69 19.93 -35.84
N GLN A 25 22.01 18.69 -36.08
CA GLN A 25 23.36 18.15 -35.93
C GLN A 25 24.34 18.79 -36.94
N PHE A 26 23.90 19.00 -38.20
CA PHE A 26 24.72 19.67 -39.23
C PHE A 26 25.02 21.15 -38.90
N LYS A 27 24.07 21.87 -38.26
CA LYS A 27 24.31 23.26 -37.78
C LYS A 27 25.28 23.33 -36.61
N ILE A 28 25.27 22.34 -35.70
CA ILE A 28 26.19 22.29 -34.54
C ILE A 28 27.62 21.95 -35.00
N GLN A 29 27.76 21.04 -36.02
CA GLN A 29 29.07 20.70 -36.55
C GLN A 29 29.72 21.87 -37.32
N ASN A 30 28.92 22.61 -38.09
CA ASN A 30 29.40 23.80 -38.80
C ASN A 30 29.78 25.01 -37.88
N SER A 31 29.10 25.11 -36.73
CA SER A 31 29.50 26.15 -35.70
C SER A 31 30.81 25.78 -35.02
N LYS A 32 31.06 24.48 -34.72
CA LYS A 32 32.36 24.03 -34.17
C LYS A 32 33.52 24.20 -35.15
N LEU A 33 33.30 23.99 -36.48
CA LEU A 33 34.29 24.21 -37.49
C LEU A 33 34.63 25.72 -37.71
N LYS A 34 33.64 26.61 -37.53
CA LYS A 34 33.90 28.08 -37.58
C LYS A 34 34.71 28.58 -36.40
N ILE A 35 34.51 28.02 -35.18
CA ILE A 35 35.28 28.38 -34.00
C ILE A 35 36.72 27.86 -34.09
N ALA A 36 36.95 26.66 -34.61
CA ALA A 36 38.29 26.11 -34.84
C ALA A 36 39.08 26.89 -35.91
N LYS A 37 38.45 27.41 -37.00
CA LYS A 37 39.09 28.26 -38.00
C LYS A 37 39.39 29.69 -37.52
N GLY A 38 38.59 30.22 -36.55
CA GLY A 38 38.81 31.53 -35.92
C GLY A 38 40.03 31.58 -35.00
N ASN A 39 40.31 30.47 -34.29
CA ASN A 39 41.47 30.39 -33.38
C ASN A 39 42.80 30.18 -34.10
N ASN A 40 42.84 29.49 -35.27
CA ASN A 40 44.06 29.35 -36.08
C ASN A 40 44.47 30.63 -36.78
N SER A 41 43.55 31.58 -37.07
CA SER A 41 43.89 32.85 -37.68
C SER A 41 44.47 33.86 -36.66
N LYS A 42 44.15 33.74 -35.36
CA LYS A 42 44.75 34.54 -34.30
C LYS A 42 46.14 34.07 -33.89
N LEU A 43 46.44 32.78 -33.93
CA LEU A 43 47.79 32.26 -33.68
C LEU A 43 48.78 32.63 -34.82
N LYS A 44 48.33 32.60 -36.10
CA LYS A 44 49.17 32.98 -37.23
C LYS A 44 49.48 34.48 -37.32
N LYS A 45 48.71 35.38 -36.64
CA LYS A 45 48.98 36.82 -36.54
C LYS A 45 49.93 37.18 -35.41
N MET A 46 50.19 36.32 -34.46
CA MET A 46 51.20 36.54 -33.42
C MET A 46 52.62 36.09 -33.78
N GLU A 47 52.73 35.10 -34.68
CA GLU A 47 54.05 34.63 -35.16
C GLU A 47 54.67 35.55 -36.24
N THR A 48 53.92 36.47 -36.92
CA THR A 48 54.46 37.38 -37.97
C THR A 48 54.95 38.72 -37.49
N ASN A 49 54.79 38.99 -36.17
CA ASN A 49 55.26 40.29 -35.62
C ASN A 49 56.62 40.24 -34.89
N ASN A 50 57.32 39.11 -34.88
CA ASN A 50 58.60 38.98 -34.15
C ASN A 50 59.83 38.86 -35.09
N ASN A 51 59.73 39.12 -36.38
CA ASN A 51 60.84 38.92 -37.30
C ASN A 51 61.08 40.16 -38.23
N THR A 52 60.95 41.36 -37.73
CA THR A 52 61.43 42.50 -38.52
C THR A 52 61.87 43.62 -37.54
N THR A 53 63.07 43.52 -37.02
CA THR A 53 63.92 44.64 -36.66
C THR A 53 65.31 44.14 -36.24
N ASN A 54 66.14 43.86 -37.18
CA ASN A 54 67.59 43.92 -37.04
C ASN A 54 68.15 44.28 -38.40
N ASN A 55 68.47 45.53 -38.62
CA ASN A 55 69.74 45.98 -39.20
C ASN A 55 69.82 47.51 -39.29
N ASN A 56 71.01 47.97 -38.90
CA ASN A 56 71.70 49.23 -39.25
C ASN A 56 71.35 50.42 -38.35
N ASN A 57 72.20 50.78 -37.45
CA ASN A 57 73.38 51.65 -37.80
C ASN A 57 74.33 51.83 -36.60
N SER A 58 75.57 51.69 -36.93
CA SER A 58 76.75 52.11 -36.19
C SER A 58 76.73 53.61 -35.83
N ASP A 59 77.36 53.86 -34.78
CA ASP A 59 78.24 54.96 -34.41
C ASP A 59 77.85 55.81 -33.21
N ASN A 60 78.84 55.83 -32.38
CA ASN A 60 79.34 56.88 -31.53
C ASN A 60 78.81 57.06 -30.10
N SER A 61 79.75 56.65 -29.26
CA SER A 61 80.32 57.43 -28.15
C SER A 61 79.52 57.57 -26.83
N THR A 62 80.32 57.28 -25.90
CA THR A 62 80.46 57.87 -24.57
C THR A 62 79.81 57.14 -23.39
N GLN A 63 80.70 56.51 -22.67
CA GLN A 63 80.68 56.13 -21.26
C GLN A 63 79.72 56.90 -20.37
N SER A 64 78.86 56.22 -19.71
CA SER A 64 78.52 56.49 -18.32
C SER A 64 78.21 55.20 -17.62
N THR A 65 79.21 54.63 -17.01
CA THR A 65 79.11 53.61 -15.99
C THR A 65 78.23 54.12 -14.85
N HIS A 66 76.94 53.78 -14.91
CA HIS A 66 76.11 53.86 -13.69
C HIS A 66 76.48 52.70 -12.81
N GLU A 67 77.33 52.92 -11.83
CA GLU A 67 77.51 52.10 -10.67
C GLU A 67 76.09 51.87 -9.99
N LEU A 68 75.46 50.82 -10.30
CA LEU A 68 74.31 50.37 -9.54
C LEU A 68 74.74 50.10 -8.11
N THR A 69 74.47 51.05 -7.27
CA THR A 69 74.83 51.07 -5.86
C THR A 69 74.42 49.70 -5.23
N ALA A 70 75.35 49.12 -4.49
CA ALA A 70 75.19 47.80 -3.81
C ALA A 70 73.83 47.60 -3.03
N LYS A 71 73.21 48.77 -2.71
CA LYS A 71 71.84 48.82 -2.14
C LYS A 71 70.71 48.41 -3.11
N GLN A 72 70.85 48.72 -4.42
CA GLN A 72 69.83 48.38 -5.41
C GLN A 72 69.89 46.85 -5.76
N LEU A 73 71.09 46.27 -5.85
CA LEU A 73 71.31 44.87 -6.05
C LEU A 73 70.82 44.03 -4.84
N LYS A 74 71.01 44.48 -3.61
CA LYS A 74 70.44 43.88 -2.42
C LYS A 74 68.92 43.96 -2.42
N ARG A 75 68.31 45.05 -2.80
CA ARG A 75 66.83 45.18 -2.92
C ARG A 75 66.23 44.26 -4.02
N GLN A 76 66.93 44.14 -5.17
CA GLN A 76 66.46 43.19 -6.23
C GLN A 76 66.55 41.72 -5.79
N ARG A 77 67.70 41.35 -5.15
CA ARG A 77 67.81 39.96 -4.59
C ARG A 77 66.79 39.69 -3.51
N ILE A 78 66.54 40.63 -2.59
CA ILE A 78 65.50 40.46 -1.54
C ILE A 78 64.08 40.32 -2.19
N ARG A 79 63.83 41.12 -3.24
CA ARG A 79 62.54 41.04 -3.97
C ARG A 79 62.36 39.72 -4.74
N GLN A 80 63.44 39.20 -5.36
CA GLN A 80 63.45 37.91 -6.01
C GLN A 80 63.29 36.79 -5.03
N VAL A 81 63.93 36.79 -3.89
CA VAL A 81 63.79 35.81 -2.81
C VAL A 81 62.39 35.89 -2.19
N ALA A 82 61.83 37.08 -1.99
CA ALA A 82 60.47 37.26 -1.49
C ALA A 82 59.39 36.65 -2.47
N VAL A 83 59.53 36.95 -3.78
CA VAL A 83 58.66 36.42 -4.81
C VAL A 83 58.78 34.86 -4.91
N SER A 84 60.04 34.35 -4.80
CA SER A 84 60.26 32.89 -4.79
C SER A 84 59.68 32.24 -3.55
N LEU A 85 59.78 32.86 -2.36
CA LEU A 85 59.18 32.38 -1.12
C LEU A 85 57.63 32.37 -1.21
N ILE A 86 57.04 33.43 -1.79
CA ILE A 86 55.59 33.47 -2.03
C ILE A 86 55.18 32.36 -3.01
N GLY A 87 55.95 32.15 -4.08
CA GLY A 87 55.70 31.05 -5.04
C GLY A 87 55.76 29.67 -4.39
N VAL A 88 56.77 29.43 -3.54
CA VAL A 88 56.91 28.19 -2.77
C VAL A 88 55.75 28.03 -1.77
N ALA A 89 55.36 29.10 -1.08
CA ALA A 89 54.21 29.08 -0.16
C ALA A 89 52.90 28.71 -0.85
N ILE A 90 52.65 29.28 -2.05
CA ILE A 90 51.46 28.93 -2.86
C ILE A 90 51.52 27.47 -3.31
N LEU A 91 52.70 26.96 -3.69
CA LEU A 91 52.91 25.58 -4.12
C LEU A 91 52.68 24.61 -2.97
N VAL A 92 53.24 24.90 -1.78
CA VAL A 92 53.00 24.09 -0.57
C VAL A 92 51.52 24.11 -0.18
N TRP A 93 50.86 25.27 -0.21
CA TRP A 93 49.45 25.40 0.05
C TRP A 93 48.59 24.57 -0.94
N GLY A 94 48.95 24.58 -2.24
CA GLY A 94 48.34 23.80 -3.28
C GLY A 94 48.50 22.29 -3.03
N ILE A 95 49.73 21.86 -2.68
CA ILE A 95 50.00 20.44 -2.35
C ILE A 95 49.20 20.00 -1.10
N VAL A 96 49.13 20.81 -0.05
CA VAL A 96 48.35 20.53 1.15
C VAL A 96 46.88 20.43 0.82
N LYS A 97 46.34 21.34 0.00
CA LYS A 97 44.93 21.28 -0.46
C LYS A 97 44.64 19.99 -1.26
N ILE A 98 45.54 19.60 -2.18
CA ILE A 98 45.42 18.37 -2.95
C ILE A 98 45.53 17.13 -2.04
N ALA A 99 46.45 17.14 -1.07
CA ALA A 99 46.59 16.06 -0.11
C ALA A 99 45.33 15.91 0.78
N CYS A 100 44.78 17.02 1.29
CA CYS A 100 43.52 17.03 2.04
C CYS A 100 42.33 16.47 1.20
N MET A 101 42.25 16.93 -0.06
CA MET A 101 41.20 16.46 -0.98
C MET A 101 41.34 14.95 -1.30
N PHE A 102 42.58 14.47 -1.41
CA PHE A 102 42.87 13.04 -1.64
C PHE A 102 42.60 12.19 -0.40
N MET A 103 42.88 12.70 0.80
CA MET A 103 42.54 12.06 2.06
C MET A 103 41.02 11.97 2.24
N ASP A 104 40.26 13.03 1.95
CA ASP A 104 38.80 13.03 1.99
C ASP A 104 38.19 12.01 1.02
N TYR A 105 38.75 11.92 -0.19
CA TYR A 105 38.33 10.94 -1.19
C TYR A 105 38.58 9.47 -0.73
N LYS A 106 39.67 9.24 0.02
CA LYS A 106 40.04 7.91 0.51
C LYS A 106 39.30 7.52 1.80
N SER A 107 38.86 8.50 2.59
CA SER A 107 38.22 8.30 3.90
C SER A 107 36.70 8.18 3.83
N ASN A 108 36.06 8.51 2.70
CA ASN A 108 34.62 8.55 2.57
C ASN A 108 34.17 7.87 1.28
N GLU A 109 33.18 6.98 1.38
CA GLU A 109 32.46 6.49 0.21
C GLU A 109 31.26 7.41 -0.04
N LYS A 110 31.18 7.96 -1.27
CA LYS A 110 30.13 8.89 -1.67
C LYS A 110 29.18 8.26 -2.68
N SER A 111 27.87 8.47 -2.46
CA SER A 111 26.84 8.22 -3.47
C SER A 111 26.11 9.52 -3.76
N ASP A 112 25.96 9.82 -5.05
CA ASP A 112 25.14 10.89 -5.61
C ASP A 112 23.79 10.39 -6.15
N ASP A 113 23.58 9.07 -6.13
CA ASP A 113 22.36 8.41 -6.51
C ASP A 113 21.61 7.97 -5.25
N ALA A 114 21.06 8.95 -4.55
CA ALA A 114 20.26 8.72 -3.35
C ALA A 114 19.03 9.63 -3.37
N GLN A 115 17.92 9.11 -2.85
CA GLN A 115 16.68 9.86 -2.75
C GLN A 115 15.97 9.60 -1.43
N ILE A 116 15.18 10.58 -1.00
CA ILE A 116 14.32 10.46 0.17
C ILE A 116 13.12 9.60 -0.19
N GLU A 117 12.82 8.64 0.65
CA GLU A 117 11.62 7.82 0.56
C GLU A 117 10.79 7.91 1.84
N GLN A 118 9.51 7.64 1.71
CA GLN A 118 8.56 7.49 2.81
C GLN A 118 7.46 6.50 2.42
N TYR A 119 6.75 5.98 3.40
CA TYR A 119 5.56 5.20 3.12
C TYR A 119 4.46 6.09 2.51
N ILE A 120 3.79 5.55 1.50
CA ILE A 120 2.66 6.21 0.84
C ILE A 120 1.48 5.27 0.98
N SER A 121 0.37 5.77 1.56
CA SER A 121 -0.86 5.01 1.74
C SER A 121 -1.82 5.31 0.59
N PRO A 122 -2.10 4.36 -0.32
CA PRO A 122 -3.11 4.54 -1.34
C PRO A 122 -4.51 4.50 -0.70
N VAL A 123 -5.36 5.43 -1.06
CA VAL A 123 -6.78 5.42 -0.70
C VAL A 123 -7.55 4.84 -1.86
N ASN A 124 -8.08 3.62 -1.67
CA ASN A 124 -8.79 2.88 -2.70
C ASN A 124 -10.29 2.85 -2.43
N MET A 125 -11.08 2.89 -3.51
CA MET A 125 -12.52 2.69 -3.45
C MET A 125 -12.85 1.26 -3.04
N ARG A 126 -13.82 1.10 -2.13
CA ARG A 126 -14.36 -0.22 -1.75
C ARG A 126 -15.69 -0.51 -2.43
N ALA A 127 -16.42 0.53 -2.85
CA ALA A 127 -17.67 0.44 -3.57
C ALA A 127 -17.58 1.14 -4.92
N SER A 128 -18.38 0.70 -5.89
CA SER A 128 -18.51 1.35 -7.20
C SER A 128 -19.71 2.29 -7.19
N GLY A 129 -19.60 3.43 -7.87
CA GLY A 129 -20.71 4.38 -7.96
C GLY A 129 -20.28 5.73 -8.51
N TYR A 130 -21.24 6.62 -8.67
CA TYR A 130 -20.96 7.99 -9.08
C TYR A 130 -20.52 8.83 -7.87
N ILE A 131 -19.52 9.67 -8.05
CA ILE A 131 -19.07 10.60 -7.01
C ILE A 131 -20.15 11.68 -6.84
N LYS A 132 -20.73 11.76 -5.65
CA LYS A 132 -21.73 12.77 -5.30
C LYS A 132 -21.07 14.08 -4.86
N ARG A 133 -20.02 13.99 -4.06
CA ARG A 133 -19.27 15.15 -3.54
C ARG A 133 -17.87 14.77 -3.10
N ILE A 134 -16.92 15.69 -3.31
CA ILE A 134 -15.54 15.61 -2.86
C ILE A 134 -15.31 16.69 -1.80
N TYR A 135 -14.75 16.30 -0.64
CA TYR A 135 -14.59 17.19 0.52
C TYR A 135 -13.14 17.62 0.75
N PHE A 136 -12.19 17.15 -0.04
CA PHE A 136 -10.78 17.46 0.12
C PHE A 136 -10.23 18.27 -1.05
N LYS A 137 -9.15 19.01 -0.78
CA LYS A 137 -8.32 19.69 -1.79
C LYS A 137 -6.98 18.97 -1.92
N GLU A 138 -6.29 19.18 -3.04
CA GLU A 138 -4.92 18.69 -3.23
C GLU A 138 -3.99 19.26 -2.16
N HIS A 139 -3.07 18.42 -1.70
CA HIS A 139 -2.04 18.77 -0.71
C HIS A 139 -2.58 19.26 0.66
N GLN A 140 -3.85 18.97 0.96
CA GLN A 140 -4.47 19.26 2.25
C GLN A 140 -4.01 18.26 3.31
N ASP A 141 -3.79 18.75 4.54
CA ASP A 141 -3.58 17.89 5.70
C ASP A 141 -4.90 17.32 6.18
N VAL A 142 -4.93 16.01 6.44
CA VAL A 142 -6.12 15.27 6.89
C VAL A 142 -5.79 14.40 8.08
N LYS A 143 -6.81 14.14 8.90
CA LYS A 143 -6.74 13.21 10.02
C LYS A 143 -7.44 11.90 9.67
N LYS A 144 -7.02 10.83 10.31
CA LYS A 144 -7.70 9.53 10.21
C LYS A 144 -9.18 9.66 10.53
N GLY A 145 -10.02 9.18 9.61
CA GLY A 145 -11.48 9.25 9.72
C GLY A 145 -12.11 10.46 9.02
N ASP A 146 -11.34 11.46 8.57
CA ASP A 146 -11.87 12.58 7.81
C ASP A 146 -12.51 12.07 6.51
N THR A 147 -13.71 12.58 6.20
CA THR A 147 -14.42 12.21 4.98
C THR A 147 -13.76 12.86 3.77
N LEU A 148 -13.32 12.04 2.84
CA LEU A 148 -12.66 12.50 1.61
C LEU A 148 -13.67 12.68 0.47
N LEU A 149 -14.53 11.71 0.25
CA LEU A 149 -15.60 11.80 -0.75
C LEU A 149 -16.78 10.93 -0.37
N VAL A 150 -17.92 11.23 -0.97
CA VAL A 150 -19.17 10.49 -0.82
C VAL A 150 -19.68 10.10 -2.21
N LEU A 151 -20.04 8.82 -2.35
CA LEU A 151 -20.72 8.31 -3.54
C LEU A 151 -22.23 8.56 -3.49
N ASP A 152 -22.90 8.41 -4.59
CA ASP A 152 -24.36 8.30 -4.64
C ASP A 152 -24.78 6.98 -4.00
N ASP A 153 -25.44 7.08 -2.84
CA ASP A 153 -25.76 5.95 -1.97
C ASP A 153 -27.17 5.40 -2.17
N ARG A 154 -27.95 5.92 -3.14
CA ARG A 154 -29.35 5.57 -3.35
C ARG A 154 -29.56 4.08 -3.59
N GLU A 155 -28.76 3.46 -4.45
CA GLU A 155 -28.86 2.02 -4.72
C GLU A 155 -28.52 1.19 -3.49
N TYR A 156 -27.50 1.58 -2.73
CA TYR A 156 -27.08 0.90 -1.52
C TYR A 156 -28.14 1.00 -0.42
N ARG A 157 -28.82 2.14 -0.29
CA ARG A 157 -29.94 2.29 0.64
C ARG A 157 -31.12 1.40 0.28
N ILE A 158 -31.44 1.26 -1.01
CA ILE A 158 -32.49 0.34 -1.48
C ILE A 158 -32.13 -1.08 -1.09
N ARG A 159 -30.88 -1.53 -1.30
CA ARG A 159 -30.42 -2.87 -0.90
C ARG A 159 -30.51 -3.10 0.62
N VAL A 160 -30.26 -2.09 1.43
CA VAL A 160 -30.46 -2.17 2.88
C VAL A 160 -31.95 -2.36 3.19
N MET A 161 -32.84 -1.58 2.58
CA MET A 161 -34.30 -1.74 2.77
C MET A 161 -34.81 -3.10 2.32
N GLU A 162 -34.32 -3.66 1.22
CA GLU A 162 -34.62 -5.02 0.77
C GLU A 162 -34.19 -6.07 1.80
N ALA A 163 -32.98 -5.96 2.32
CA ALA A 163 -32.47 -6.89 3.32
C ALA A 163 -33.21 -6.77 4.67
N GLU A 164 -33.61 -5.54 5.06
CA GLU A 164 -34.49 -5.32 6.24
C GLU A 164 -35.86 -5.94 6.07
N ALA A 165 -36.44 -5.83 4.89
CA ALA A 165 -37.71 -6.46 4.58
C ALA A 165 -37.61 -7.99 4.63
N ALA A 166 -36.56 -8.57 4.06
CA ALA A 166 -36.29 -9.98 4.11
C ALA A 166 -36.07 -10.50 5.55
N LEU A 167 -35.41 -9.74 6.41
CA LEU A 167 -35.27 -10.08 7.83
C LEU A 167 -36.64 -10.06 8.54
N LYS A 168 -37.46 -9.05 8.30
CA LYS A 168 -38.83 -8.96 8.85
C LYS A 168 -39.70 -10.14 8.41
N ASP A 169 -39.61 -10.51 7.14
CA ASP A 169 -40.33 -11.68 6.61
C ASP A 169 -39.90 -12.99 7.29
N ALA A 170 -38.61 -13.21 7.44
CA ALA A 170 -38.06 -14.37 8.17
C ALA A 170 -38.50 -14.39 9.63
N MET A 171 -38.57 -13.25 10.32
CA MET A 171 -39.09 -13.13 11.69
C MET A 171 -40.59 -13.40 11.76
N ALA A 172 -41.38 -12.92 10.81
CA ALA A 172 -42.81 -13.19 10.73
C ALA A 172 -43.06 -14.70 10.52
N GLY A 173 -42.29 -15.32 9.61
CA GLY A 173 -42.32 -16.78 9.40
C GLY A 173 -41.99 -17.59 10.68
N ALA A 174 -41.07 -17.11 11.50
CA ALA A 174 -40.74 -17.71 12.79
C ALA A 174 -41.92 -17.67 13.78
N ASN A 175 -42.62 -16.53 13.85
CA ASN A 175 -43.77 -16.36 14.71
C ASN A 175 -44.90 -17.35 14.33
N VAL A 176 -45.11 -17.61 13.03
CA VAL A 176 -46.09 -18.59 12.55
C VAL A 176 -45.70 -19.98 12.98
N ILE A 177 -44.43 -20.36 12.89
CA ILE A 177 -43.95 -21.68 13.33
C ILE A 177 -44.07 -21.81 14.86
N ASP A 178 -43.79 -20.75 15.63
CA ASP A 178 -43.93 -20.76 17.10
C ASP A 178 -45.38 -20.99 17.51
N ALA A 179 -46.34 -20.33 16.87
CA ALA A 179 -47.77 -20.62 17.07
C ALA A 179 -48.15 -22.08 16.72
N SER A 180 -47.57 -22.62 15.64
CA SER A 180 -47.74 -24.01 15.25
C SER A 180 -47.20 -25.02 16.28
N VAL A 181 -46.00 -24.71 16.86
CA VAL A 181 -45.44 -25.52 17.97
C VAL A 181 -46.41 -25.55 19.13
N GLN A 182 -46.92 -24.41 19.57
CA GLN A 182 -47.84 -24.27 20.69
C GLN A 182 -49.14 -25.06 20.45
N THR A 183 -49.72 -24.93 19.24
CA THR A 183 -50.95 -25.63 18.87
C THR A 183 -50.74 -27.16 18.89
N THR A 184 -49.64 -27.63 18.27
CA THR A 184 -49.32 -29.06 18.21
C THR A 184 -48.99 -29.61 19.60
N GLN A 185 -48.31 -28.86 20.45
CA GLN A 185 -48.03 -29.21 21.84
C GLN A 185 -49.32 -29.34 22.63
N THR A 186 -50.24 -28.37 22.51
CA THR A 186 -51.55 -28.42 23.20
C THR A 186 -52.35 -29.63 22.73
N SER A 187 -52.33 -29.95 21.43
CA SER A 187 -53.00 -31.16 20.90
C SER A 187 -52.40 -32.43 21.48
N ALA A 188 -51.11 -32.51 21.73
CA ALA A 188 -50.47 -33.67 22.35
C ALA A 188 -50.84 -33.82 23.83
N THR A 189 -51.07 -32.75 24.58
CA THR A 189 -51.48 -32.82 26.00
C THR A 189 -52.92 -33.33 26.18
N VAL A 190 -53.81 -33.22 25.18
CA VAL A 190 -55.16 -33.78 25.22
C VAL A 190 -55.11 -35.33 25.38
N TYR A 191 -54.13 -35.98 24.75
CA TYR A 191 -53.95 -37.43 24.91
C TYR A 191 -53.53 -37.82 26.33
N GLU A 192 -52.80 -36.97 27.05
CA GLU A 192 -52.42 -37.19 28.45
C GLU A 192 -53.67 -37.26 29.36
N ALA A 193 -54.57 -36.28 29.17
CA ALA A 193 -55.84 -36.30 29.91
C ALA A 193 -56.70 -37.57 29.60
N SER A 194 -56.71 -37.95 28.31
CA SER A 194 -57.45 -39.17 27.91
C SER A 194 -56.80 -40.44 28.47
N ILE A 195 -55.48 -40.51 28.56
CA ILE A 195 -54.78 -41.65 29.18
C ILE A 195 -55.11 -41.71 30.67
N ALA A 196 -55.00 -40.51 31.38
CA ALA A 196 -55.34 -40.49 32.80
C ALA A 196 -56.78 -40.99 33.11
N GLU A 197 -57.78 -40.59 32.29
CA GLU A 197 -59.13 -41.03 32.40
C GLU A 197 -59.23 -42.57 32.26
N ILE A 198 -58.61 -43.11 31.20
CA ILE A 198 -58.64 -44.55 30.93
C ILE A 198 -57.91 -45.35 32.02
N GLU A 199 -56.79 -44.82 32.54
CA GLU A 199 -56.04 -45.45 33.65
C GLU A 199 -56.87 -45.53 34.93
N ILE A 200 -57.64 -44.49 35.30
CA ILE A 200 -58.57 -44.51 36.40
C ILE A 200 -59.61 -45.54 36.20
N ARG A 201 -60.23 -45.66 35.00
CA ARG A 201 -61.22 -46.67 34.68
C ARG A 201 -60.64 -48.08 34.74
N LEU A 202 -59.38 -48.27 34.21
CA LEU A 202 -58.73 -49.59 34.26
C LEU A 202 -58.42 -50.00 35.70
N ALA A 203 -58.02 -49.11 36.59
CA ALA A 203 -57.78 -49.37 38.00
C ALA A 203 -59.08 -49.79 38.73
N LYS A 204 -60.20 -49.17 38.37
CA LYS A 204 -61.51 -49.60 38.87
C LYS A 204 -61.87 -51.04 38.42
N LEU A 205 -61.73 -51.30 37.11
CA LEU A 205 -62.05 -52.63 36.54
C LEU A 205 -61.12 -53.71 37.11
N ASP A 206 -59.86 -53.40 37.40
CA ASP A 206 -58.92 -54.33 38.04
C ASP A 206 -59.36 -54.71 39.44
N LYS A 207 -59.84 -53.76 40.24
CA LYS A 207 -60.43 -54.02 41.58
C LYS A 207 -61.67 -54.80 41.48
N ASP A 208 -62.55 -54.52 40.54
CA ASP A 208 -63.80 -55.32 40.32
C ASP A 208 -63.43 -56.70 39.86
N ARG A 209 -62.53 -56.96 38.97
CA ARG A 209 -62.05 -58.28 38.56
C ARG A 209 -61.55 -59.11 39.74
N GLN A 210 -60.67 -58.52 40.59
CA GLN A 210 -60.17 -59.19 41.79
C GLN A 210 -61.30 -59.54 42.75
N ARG A 211 -62.28 -58.65 42.93
CA ARG A 211 -63.46 -58.91 43.73
C ARG A 211 -64.29 -60.08 43.20
N TYR A 212 -64.62 -60.11 41.91
CA TYR A 212 -65.41 -61.15 41.29
C TYR A 212 -64.66 -62.49 41.24
N GLN A 213 -63.34 -62.51 41.06
CA GLN A 213 -62.49 -63.67 41.18
C GLN A 213 -62.67 -64.34 42.59
N ASN A 214 -62.63 -63.52 43.65
CA ASN A 214 -62.79 -63.97 45.01
C ASN A 214 -64.26 -64.46 45.28
N LEU A 215 -65.29 -63.85 44.70
CA LEU A 215 -66.69 -64.23 44.86
C LEU A 215 -66.98 -65.54 44.10
N VAL A 216 -66.48 -65.75 42.89
CA VAL A 216 -66.61 -67.01 42.14
C VAL A 216 -65.91 -68.14 42.88
N ALA A 217 -64.70 -67.91 43.44
CA ALA A 217 -64.03 -68.93 44.26
C ALA A 217 -64.81 -69.38 45.51
N ARG A 218 -65.73 -68.50 45.97
CA ARG A 218 -66.63 -68.79 47.11
C ARG A 218 -68.03 -69.15 46.66
N ASN A 219 -68.33 -69.46 45.40
CA ASN A 219 -69.60 -69.72 44.78
C ASN A 219 -70.65 -68.61 44.99
N ALA A 220 -70.25 -67.37 45.23
CA ALA A 220 -71.09 -66.19 45.46
C ALA A 220 -71.34 -65.32 44.24
N ALA A 221 -70.70 -65.64 43.07
CA ALA A 221 -70.98 -65.09 41.77
C ALA A 221 -70.83 -66.12 40.64
N THR A 222 -71.37 -65.82 39.45
CA THR A 222 -71.30 -66.72 38.30
C THR A 222 -70.03 -66.55 37.49
N PRO A 223 -69.47 -67.62 36.89
CA PRO A 223 -68.27 -67.47 35.98
C PRO A 223 -68.52 -66.52 34.83
N ILE A 224 -69.73 -66.41 34.30
CA ILE A 224 -70.12 -65.49 33.22
C ILE A 224 -69.91 -64.01 33.65
N GLN A 225 -70.24 -63.68 34.91
CA GLN A 225 -70.03 -62.34 35.45
C GLN A 225 -68.55 -62.00 35.54
N LEU A 226 -67.70 -62.96 35.92
CA LEU A 226 -66.24 -62.76 35.91
C LEU A 226 -65.74 -62.59 34.47
N GLU A 227 -66.15 -63.42 33.52
CA GLU A 227 -65.76 -63.32 32.12
C GLU A 227 -66.14 -61.96 31.49
N GLN A 228 -67.34 -61.45 31.84
CA GLN A 228 -67.72 -60.06 31.40
C GLN A 228 -66.73 -58.94 31.90
N ILE A 229 -66.39 -58.99 33.19
CA ILE A 229 -65.48 -58.06 33.78
C ILE A 229 -64.04 -58.16 33.17
N GLU A 230 -63.59 -59.41 32.97
CA GLU A 230 -62.28 -59.66 32.31
C GLU A 230 -62.26 -59.18 30.88
N THR A 231 -63.34 -59.36 30.15
CA THR A 231 -63.48 -58.84 28.77
C THR A 231 -63.45 -57.34 28.75
N GLU A 232 -64.19 -56.64 29.67
CA GLU A 232 -64.19 -55.19 29.75
C GLU A 232 -62.81 -54.65 30.16
N TYR A 233 -62.14 -55.32 31.12
CA TYR A 233 -60.78 -54.99 31.51
C TYR A 233 -59.82 -55.10 30.34
N ASN A 234 -59.84 -56.20 29.61
CA ASN A 234 -58.97 -56.45 28.45
C ASN A 234 -59.25 -55.47 27.33
N ALA A 235 -60.51 -55.14 27.05
CA ALA A 235 -60.90 -54.13 26.06
C ALA A 235 -60.39 -52.73 26.43
N THR A 236 -60.57 -52.36 27.72
CA THR A 236 -60.05 -51.03 28.22
C THR A 236 -58.55 -50.96 28.19
N LYS A 237 -57.84 -52.06 28.49
CA LYS A 237 -56.40 -52.17 28.39
C LYS A 237 -55.94 -51.97 26.96
N LYS A 238 -56.60 -52.61 25.98
CA LYS A 238 -56.30 -52.44 24.55
C LYS A 238 -56.57 -50.98 24.08
N LYS A 239 -57.61 -50.32 24.61
CA LYS A 239 -57.96 -48.95 24.39
C LYS A 239 -56.83 -48.03 24.91
N LEU A 240 -56.28 -48.26 26.12
CA LEU A 240 -55.15 -47.56 26.68
C LEU A 240 -53.95 -47.67 25.77
N ASP A 241 -53.61 -48.88 25.30
CA ASP A 241 -52.44 -49.04 24.36
C ASP A 241 -52.64 -48.29 23.06
N ALA A 242 -53.88 -48.24 22.53
CA ALA A 242 -54.15 -47.44 21.33
C ALA A 242 -53.97 -45.95 21.54
N VAL A 243 -54.49 -45.41 22.65
CA VAL A 243 -54.30 -43.92 22.96
C VAL A 243 -52.86 -43.59 23.24
N ARG A 244 -52.09 -44.46 23.89
CA ARG A 244 -50.66 -44.30 24.08
C ARG A 244 -49.87 -44.20 22.75
N ARG A 245 -50.25 -45.04 21.75
CA ARG A 245 -49.71 -44.99 20.40
C ARG A 245 -50.05 -43.66 19.70
N GLN A 246 -51.32 -43.19 19.88
CA GLN A 246 -51.72 -41.88 19.35
C GLN A 246 -50.96 -40.72 20.00
N GLN A 247 -50.74 -40.75 21.34
CA GLN A 247 -49.92 -39.81 22.06
C GLN A 247 -48.49 -39.77 21.48
N LYS A 248 -47.87 -40.97 21.31
CA LYS A 248 -46.51 -41.05 20.72
C LYS A 248 -46.44 -40.44 19.32
N ALA A 249 -47.45 -40.69 18.50
CA ALA A 249 -47.54 -40.08 17.16
C ALA A 249 -47.68 -38.56 17.22
N ALA A 250 -48.50 -38.03 18.16
CA ALA A 250 -48.62 -36.59 18.38
C ALA A 250 -47.32 -35.94 18.82
N TYR A 251 -46.56 -36.56 19.74
CA TYR A 251 -45.23 -36.06 20.13
C TYR A 251 -44.21 -36.12 19.00
N SER A 252 -44.31 -37.10 18.09
CA SER A 252 -43.48 -37.10 16.89
C SER A 252 -43.79 -35.90 16.00
N GLY A 253 -45.04 -35.47 15.90
CA GLY A 253 -45.46 -34.24 15.23
C GLY A 253 -44.90 -32.98 15.89
N VAL A 254 -44.86 -32.93 17.24
CA VAL A 254 -44.23 -31.83 17.97
C VAL A 254 -42.75 -31.73 17.62
N ASN A 255 -42.04 -32.86 17.61
CA ASN A 255 -40.61 -32.88 17.25
C ASN A 255 -40.35 -32.41 15.80
N GLU A 256 -41.25 -32.75 14.87
CA GLU A 256 -41.15 -32.26 13.49
C GLU A 256 -41.26 -30.73 13.43
N VAL A 257 -42.27 -30.13 14.08
CA VAL A 257 -42.47 -28.69 14.08
C VAL A 257 -41.33 -27.99 14.82
N GLN A 258 -40.80 -28.58 15.90
CA GLN A 258 -39.60 -28.06 16.58
C GLN A 258 -38.37 -28.09 15.69
N THR A 259 -38.21 -29.09 14.83
CA THR A 259 -37.13 -29.13 13.86
C THR A 259 -37.29 -28.02 12.80
N ARG A 260 -38.52 -27.78 12.34
CA ARG A 260 -38.85 -26.65 11.46
C ARG A 260 -38.52 -25.31 12.12
N LYS A 261 -38.79 -25.16 13.43
CA LYS A 261 -38.40 -23.97 14.21
C LYS A 261 -36.88 -23.70 14.18
N LYS A 262 -36.06 -24.75 14.32
CA LYS A 262 -34.60 -24.62 14.20
C LYS A 262 -34.18 -24.14 12.80
N ASN A 263 -34.80 -24.63 11.74
CA ASN A 263 -34.52 -24.20 10.37
C ASN A 263 -34.92 -22.74 10.15
N THR A 264 -36.01 -22.28 10.79
CA THR A 264 -36.45 -20.90 10.72
C THR A 264 -35.47 -19.95 11.45
N ALA A 265 -34.93 -20.38 12.59
CA ALA A 265 -33.86 -19.63 13.28
C ALA A 265 -32.63 -19.43 12.39
N ALA A 266 -32.18 -20.47 11.68
CA ALA A 266 -31.09 -20.35 10.72
C ALA A 266 -31.44 -19.45 9.51
N ALA A 267 -32.72 -19.35 9.14
CA ALA A 267 -33.17 -18.42 8.09
C ALA A 267 -33.08 -16.96 8.57
N ILE A 268 -33.41 -16.67 9.83
CA ILE A 268 -33.26 -15.35 10.45
C ILE A 268 -31.79 -14.95 10.48
N GLU A 269 -30.90 -15.83 10.94
CA GLU A 269 -29.46 -15.56 10.98
C GLU A 269 -28.90 -15.22 9.59
N ARG A 270 -29.33 -15.94 8.56
CA ARG A 270 -28.94 -15.66 7.17
C ARG A 270 -29.45 -14.31 6.69
N ALA A 271 -30.69 -13.96 6.99
CA ALA A 271 -31.28 -12.68 6.63
C ALA A 271 -30.60 -11.52 7.38
N GLN A 272 -30.24 -11.73 8.64
CA GLN A 272 -29.49 -10.76 9.44
C GLN A 272 -28.08 -10.53 8.88
N ALA A 273 -27.37 -11.60 8.52
CA ALA A 273 -26.05 -11.51 7.88
C ALA A 273 -26.13 -10.77 6.53
N ALA A 274 -27.17 -10.98 5.74
CA ALA A 274 -27.41 -10.26 4.50
C ALA A 274 -27.65 -8.75 4.74
N LEU A 275 -28.41 -8.42 5.79
CA LEU A 275 -28.63 -7.03 6.20
C LEU A 275 -27.33 -6.34 6.63
N GLU A 276 -26.51 -6.98 7.45
CA GLU A 276 -25.21 -6.43 7.87
C GLU A 276 -24.27 -6.25 6.67
N MET A 277 -24.28 -7.17 5.70
CA MET A 277 -23.51 -7.00 4.46
C MET A 277 -24.01 -5.81 3.64
N ALA A 278 -25.32 -5.60 3.53
CA ALA A 278 -25.89 -4.45 2.83
C ALA A 278 -25.51 -3.13 3.51
N LYS A 279 -25.57 -3.06 4.85
CA LYS A 279 -25.13 -1.90 5.64
C LYS A 279 -23.65 -1.63 5.50
N LEU A 280 -22.82 -2.67 5.50
CA LEU A 280 -21.37 -2.55 5.28
C LEU A 280 -21.08 -1.95 3.91
N ASN A 281 -21.74 -2.43 2.85
CA ASN A 281 -21.59 -1.87 1.51
C ASN A 281 -22.06 -0.42 1.43
N LEU A 282 -23.14 -0.04 2.12
CA LEU A 282 -23.58 1.34 2.25
C LEU A 282 -22.52 2.20 2.96
N SER A 283 -21.87 1.69 4.00
CA SER A 283 -20.80 2.42 4.69
C SER A 283 -19.61 2.72 3.79
N TYR A 284 -19.34 1.89 2.79
CA TYR A 284 -18.26 2.10 1.82
C TYR A 284 -18.54 3.23 0.81
N CYS A 285 -19.79 3.74 0.75
CA CYS A 285 -20.12 4.93 -0.03
C CYS A 285 -19.50 6.21 0.54
N VAL A 286 -19.10 6.22 1.81
CA VAL A 286 -18.35 7.29 2.46
C VAL A 286 -16.91 6.87 2.58
N VAL A 287 -16.04 7.50 1.79
CA VAL A 287 -14.61 7.20 1.81
C VAL A 287 -13.92 8.12 2.80
N THR A 288 -13.23 7.52 3.76
CA THR A 288 -12.51 8.25 4.82
C THR A 288 -11.01 8.03 4.73
N ALA A 289 -10.24 8.96 5.29
CA ALA A 289 -8.79 8.86 5.40
C ALA A 289 -8.39 7.69 6.34
N PRO A 290 -7.56 6.73 5.88
CA PRO A 290 -7.10 5.60 6.70
C PRO A 290 -6.06 5.99 7.76
N CYS A 291 -5.32 7.09 7.56
CA CYS A 291 -4.28 7.59 8.45
C CYS A 291 -4.19 9.11 8.39
N ASP A 292 -3.49 9.70 9.37
CA ASP A 292 -3.13 11.12 9.35
C ASP A 292 -2.04 11.38 8.31
N GLY A 293 -2.06 12.53 7.67
CA GLY A 293 -1.03 12.92 6.71
C GLY A 293 -1.50 13.92 5.66
N LYS A 294 -0.68 14.16 4.67
CA LYS A 294 -0.95 15.08 3.57
C LYS A 294 -1.47 14.33 2.35
N LEU A 295 -2.56 14.82 1.77
CA LEU A 295 -3.14 14.27 0.54
C LEU A 295 -2.28 14.58 -0.68
N GLY A 296 -2.26 13.67 -1.63
CA GLY A 296 -1.66 13.86 -2.95
C GLY A 296 -2.57 14.61 -3.91
N ARG A 297 -2.32 14.42 -5.21
CA ARG A 297 -3.13 15.01 -6.28
C ARG A 297 -4.51 14.38 -6.34
N ARG A 298 -5.47 15.14 -6.80
CA ARG A 298 -6.84 14.72 -7.09
C ARG A 298 -6.98 14.45 -8.60
N ALA A 299 -7.25 13.21 -8.95
CA ALA A 299 -7.46 12.80 -10.35
C ALA A 299 -8.94 12.56 -10.69
N LEU A 300 -9.86 12.95 -9.79
CA LEU A 300 -11.29 12.63 -9.88
C LEU A 300 -12.14 13.89 -9.79
N GLU A 301 -13.30 13.86 -10.48
CA GLU A 301 -14.26 14.94 -10.48
C GLU A 301 -15.65 14.49 -9.98
N GLU A 302 -16.43 15.42 -9.45
CA GLU A 302 -17.82 15.16 -9.06
C GLU A 302 -18.64 14.71 -10.27
N GLY A 303 -19.50 13.72 -10.09
CA GLY A 303 -20.27 13.10 -11.17
C GLY A 303 -19.55 12.01 -11.95
N GLN A 304 -18.27 11.76 -11.69
CA GLN A 304 -17.51 10.68 -12.33
C GLN A 304 -17.90 9.32 -11.74
N LEU A 305 -17.97 8.30 -12.61
CA LEU A 305 -18.12 6.90 -12.19
C LEU A 305 -16.77 6.36 -11.73
N VAL A 306 -16.72 5.75 -10.54
CA VAL A 306 -15.56 5.05 -9.99
C VAL A 306 -15.87 3.60 -9.70
N ASN A 307 -14.86 2.76 -9.78
CA ASN A 307 -14.99 1.32 -9.56
C ASN A 307 -14.30 0.91 -8.25
N ALA A 308 -14.78 -0.17 -7.64
CA ALA A 308 -14.11 -0.80 -6.52
C ALA A 308 -12.66 -1.20 -6.90
N GLY A 309 -11.69 -0.95 -6.01
CA GLY A 309 -10.26 -1.15 -6.25
C GLY A 309 -9.55 0.05 -6.90
N GLN A 310 -10.26 1.04 -7.44
CA GLN A 310 -9.65 2.22 -8.03
C GLN A 310 -9.04 3.12 -6.94
N THR A 311 -7.78 3.54 -7.14
CA THR A 311 -7.11 4.50 -6.27
C THR A 311 -7.63 5.90 -6.58
N ILE A 312 -8.05 6.63 -5.55
CA ILE A 312 -8.58 8.00 -5.66
C ILE A 312 -7.55 9.07 -5.37
N THR A 313 -6.69 8.80 -4.42
CA THR A 313 -5.58 9.67 -4.02
C THR A 313 -4.60 8.86 -3.18
N TYR A 314 -3.48 9.49 -2.81
CA TYR A 314 -2.49 8.92 -1.91
C TYR A 314 -2.41 9.81 -0.67
N ILE A 315 -2.22 9.20 0.50
CA ILE A 315 -1.87 9.92 1.72
C ILE A 315 -0.39 9.68 2.00
N MET A 316 0.32 10.76 2.22
CA MET A 316 1.69 10.76 2.71
C MET A 316 1.62 10.95 4.23
N PRO A 317 1.76 9.85 5.01
CA PRO A 317 1.67 9.95 6.47
C PRO A 317 2.81 10.82 7.01
N ASP A 318 2.56 11.53 8.11
CA ASP A 318 3.59 12.25 8.85
C ASP A 318 4.44 11.27 9.67
N THR A 319 5.13 10.38 8.94
CA THR A 319 6.04 9.37 9.51
C THR A 319 7.49 9.72 9.20
N GLN A 320 8.39 9.05 9.92
CA GLN A 320 9.81 9.17 9.69
C GLN A 320 10.16 8.80 8.24
N LYS A 321 10.89 9.68 7.58
CA LYS A 321 11.43 9.49 6.23
C LYS A 321 12.80 8.85 6.32
N TRP A 322 13.21 8.20 5.26
CA TRP A 322 14.55 7.60 5.15
C TRP A 322 15.12 7.90 3.78
N VAL A 323 16.40 7.64 3.61
CA VAL A 323 17.13 7.80 2.34
C VAL A 323 17.46 6.42 1.80
N ILE A 324 17.19 6.18 0.53
CA ILE A 324 17.74 5.04 -0.21
C ILE A 324 18.89 5.56 -1.06
N ALA A 325 20.09 5.11 -0.72
CA ALA A 325 21.30 5.45 -1.46
C ALA A 325 21.78 4.23 -2.25
N ASN A 326 21.95 4.41 -3.55
CA ASN A 326 22.41 3.37 -4.46
C ASN A 326 23.93 3.43 -4.57
N TYR A 327 24.63 2.55 -3.86
CA TYR A 327 26.07 2.43 -3.93
C TYR A 327 26.51 1.45 -5.01
N LYS A 328 27.67 1.70 -5.62
CA LYS A 328 28.26 0.78 -6.59
C LYS A 328 28.67 -0.52 -5.87
N GLU A 329 28.57 -1.65 -6.56
CA GLU A 329 28.98 -2.97 -6.03
C GLU A 329 30.39 -2.93 -5.42
N THR A 330 31.31 -2.18 -6.00
CA THR A 330 32.70 -2.02 -5.52
C THR A 330 32.84 -1.20 -4.23
N GLN A 331 31.79 -0.46 -3.83
CA GLN A 331 31.77 0.35 -2.61
C GLN A 331 31.13 -0.38 -1.43
N VAL A 332 30.23 -1.34 -1.73
CA VAL A 332 29.39 -2.02 -0.71
C VAL A 332 30.22 -2.79 0.29
N GLU A 333 31.36 -3.40 -0.13
CA GLU A 333 32.26 -4.16 0.75
C GLU A 333 32.74 -3.35 1.96
N LYS A 334 32.83 -2.01 1.80
CA LYS A 334 33.30 -1.09 2.85
C LYS A 334 32.20 -0.55 3.73
N LEU A 335 30.94 -0.90 3.43
CA LEU A 335 29.77 -0.41 4.17
C LEU A 335 29.30 -1.46 5.17
N TYR A 336 28.82 -1.02 6.33
CA TYR A 336 28.23 -1.90 7.33
C TYR A 336 27.01 -1.27 8.00
N VAL A 337 26.11 -2.13 8.47
CA VAL A 337 24.93 -1.70 9.22
C VAL A 337 25.37 -1.05 10.53
N GLY A 338 24.80 0.10 10.84
CA GLY A 338 25.16 0.90 12.00
C GLY A 338 26.19 2.00 11.72
N GLN A 339 26.71 2.09 10.50
CA GLN A 339 27.68 3.10 10.08
C GLN A 339 27.03 4.47 10.02
N LYS A 340 27.73 5.50 10.55
CA LYS A 340 27.31 6.89 10.44
C LYS A 340 27.57 7.43 9.05
N VAL A 341 26.63 8.23 8.58
CA VAL A 341 26.70 8.90 7.27
C VAL A 341 26.31 10.37 7.42
N VAL A 342 26.87 11.20 6.58
CA VAL A 342 26.49 12.61 6.42
C VAL A 342 25.73 12.73 5.10
N MET A 343 24.56 13.35 5.16
CA MET A 343 23.66 13.51 4.03
C MET A 343 23.46 14.99 3.74
N THR A 344 23.56 15.38 2.48
CA THR A 344 23.25 16.72 2.01
C THR A 344 22.09 16.62 1.02
N VAL A 345 20.97 17.26 1.32
CA VAL A 345 19.78 17.29 0.46
C VAL A 345 19.92 18.48 -0.49
N ASP A 346 19.78 18.26 -1.80
CA ASP A 346 19.98 19.28 -2.83
C ASP A 346 19.05 20.50 -2.67
N ALA A 347 17.85 20.29 -2.08
CA ALA A 347 16.90 21.35 -1.81
C ALA A 347 17.30 22.30 -0.66
N PHE A 348 18.32 21.93 0.15
CA PHE A 348 18.76 22.68 1.33
C PHE A 348 20.26 22.96 1.23
N GLU A 349 20.65 24.00 0.51
CA GLU A 349 22.05 24.39 0.34
C GLU A 349 22.73 24.58 1.69
N GLY A 350 23.86 23.90 1.88
CA GLY A 350 24.73 24.06 3.05
C GLY A 350 24.24 23.39 4.34
N LYS A 351 23.12 22.68 4.34
CA LYS A 351 22.64 21.92 5.51
C LYS A 351 23.03 20.46 5.41
N GLU A 352 23.77 20.00 6.40
CA GLU A 352 24.13 18.59 6.55
C GLU A 352 23.19 17.92 7.55
N PHE A 353 22.76 16.71 7.23
CA PHE A 353 21.95 15.85 8.08
C PHE A 353 22.78 14.62 8.46
N GLU A 354 22.73 14.26 9.71
CA GLU A 354 23.33 13.02 10.17
C GLU A 354 22.35 11.86 9.97
N GLY A 355 22.89 10.71 9.66
CA GLY A 355 22.10 9.47 9.51
C GLY A 355 22.92 8.24 9.77
N LYS A 356 22.23 7.11 9.79
CA LYS A 356 22.79 5.80 10.08
C LYS A 356 22.32 4.78 9.07
N ILE A 357 23.23 3.95 8.57
CA ILE A 357 22.89 2.81 7.73
C ILE A 357 22.11 1.80 8.58
N THR A 358 20.85 1.55 8.21
CA THR A 358 20.00 0.57 8.92
C THR A 358 19.88 -0.74 8.18
N ALA A 359 20.00 -0.72 6.84
CA ALA A 359 19.97 -1.94 6.06
C ALA A 359 20.77 -1.80 4.76
N ILE A 360 21.41 -2.89 4.33
CA ILE A 360 22.05 -3.04 3.03
C ILE A 360 21.28 -4.12 2.29
N SER A 361 20.83 -3.83 1.07
CA SER A 361 20.06 -4.79 0.28
C SER A 361 20.90 -6.01 -0.07
N GLY A 362 20.29 -7.20 0.03
CA GLY A 362 20.91 -8.46 -0.42
C GLY A 362 20.88 -8.68 -1.94
N ALA A 363 20.29 -7.73 -2.71
CA ALA A 363 20.22 -7.82 -4.16
C ALA A 363 20.41 -6.45 -4.80
N THR A 364 20.87 -6.45 -6.05
CA THR A 364 21.07 -5.23 -6.84
C THR A 364 19.71 -4.65 -7.31
N GLY A 365 19.63 -3.36 -7.54
CA GLY A 365 18.42 -2.68 -8.00
C GLY A 365 17.83 -3.26 -9.28
N SER A 366 18.67 -3.78 -10.19
CA SER A 366 18.23 -4.42 -11.43
C SER A 366 17.43 -5.72 -11.20
N LYS A 367 17.64 -6.42 -10.08
CA LYS A 367 16.89 -7.63 -9.73
C LYS A 367 15.50 -7.33 -9.16
N TYR A 368 15.29 -6.13 -8.62
CA TYR A 368 13.99 -5.66 -8.14
C TYR A 368 13.16 -4.98 -9.22
N SER A 369 13.73 -4.77 -10.43
CA SER A 369 12.99 -4.18 -11.54
C SER A 369 11.89 -5.14 -12.02
N LEU A 370 10.68 -4.60 -12.24
CA LEU A 370 9.54 -5.33 -12.83
C LEU A 370 9.83 -5.85 -14.25
N VAL A 371 10.80 -5.25 -14.94
CA VAL A 371 11.28 -5.72 -16.23
C VAL A 371 12.75 -6.12 -16.08
N PRO A 372 13.06 -7.41 -15.89
CA PRO A 372 14.44 -7.87 -15.83
C PRO A 372 15.15 -7.55 -17.16
N THR A 373 16.30 -6.91 -17.10
CA THR A 373 17.17 -6.77 -18.27
C THR A 373 17.83 -8.12 -18.53
N ASP A 374 17.30 -8.87 -19.50
CA ASP A 374 17.90 -10.11 -19.96
C ASP A 374 19.04 -9.79 -20.94
N ASN A 375 20.27 -10.09 -20.54
CA ASN A 375 21.47 -9.92 -21.38
C ASN A 375 21.74 -11.14 -22.28
N SER A 376 20.74 -11.97 -22.57
CA SER A 376 20.89 -13.23 -23.34
C SER A 376 21.17 -13.03 -24.84
N ALA A 377 21.21 -11.80 -25.35
CA ALA A 377 21.41 -11.50 -26.76
C ALA A 377 22.88 -11.46 -27.23
N GLY A 378 23.78 -12.28 -26.69
CA GLY A 378 25.08 -12.61 -27.32
C GLY A 378 26.25 -11.66 -27.09
N ASN A 379 26.06 -10.40 -26.71
CA ASN A 379 27.15 -9.48 -26.31
C ASN A 379 27.03 -9.12 -24.82
N PHE A 380 27.81 -9.82 -23.99
CA PHE A 380 27.88 -9.51 -22.57
C PHE A 380 28.72 -8.25 -22.34
N VAL A 381 28.06 -7.14 -22.00
CA VAL A 381 28.73 -5.94 -21.49
C VAL A 381 28.59 -5.93 -19.96
N LYS A 382 29.70 -6.00 -19.25
CA LYS A 382 29.69 -5.88 -17.77
C LYS A 382 29.27 -4.46 -17.37
N ILE A 383 28.00 -4.32 -16.99
CA ILE A 383 27.45 -3.07 -16.44
C ILE A 383 27.63 -3.10 -14.92
N GLN A 384 28.21 -2.04 -14.36
CA GLN A 384 28.38 -1.89 -12.93
C GLN A 384 27.02 -1.81 -12.23
N GLN A 385 26.72 -2.77 -11.36
CA GLN A 385 25.48 -2.84 -10.61
C GLN A 385 25.51 -1.90 -9.40
N ARG A 386 24.32 -1.48 -8.97
CA ARG A 386 24.14 -0.66 -7.76
C ARG A 386 23.31 -1.45 -6.74
N VAL A 387 23.69 -1.32 -5.48
CA VAL A 387 23.04 -1.97 -4.33
C VAL A 387 22.37 -0.89 -3.50
N PRO A 388 21.05 -0.97 -3.28
CA PRO A 388 20.33 -0.03 -2.43
C PRO A 388 20.74 -0.19 -0.96
N VAL A 389 21.03 0.93 -0.30
CA VAL A 389 21.34 1.03 1.11
C VAL A 389 20.35 1.95 1.77
N ARG A 390 19.65 1.47 2.80
CA ARG A 390 18.70 2.25 3.58
C ARG A 390 19.42 2.98 4.70
N ILE A 391 19.14 4.27 4.81
CA ILE A 391 19.72 5.18 5.77
C ILE A 391 18.60 5.91 6.48
N GLU A 392 18.61 5.89 7.79
CA GLU A 392 17.65 6.64 8.60
C GLU A 392 18.29 7.91 9.15
N PHE A 393 17.53 8.98 9.22
CA PHE A 393 17.99 10.25 9.79
C PHE A 393 18.15 10.10 11.32
N GLU A 394 19.25 10.62 11.86
CA GLU A 394 19.47 10.73 13.31
C GLU A 394 19.27 12.19 13.74
N GLY A 395 18.44 12.42 14.77
CA GLY A 395 18.29 13.75 15.39
C GLY A 395 17.64 14.82 14.52
N ILE A 396 16.89 14.43 13.48
CA ILE A 396 16.18 15.41 12.64
C ILE A 396 15.07 16.13 13.42
N SER A 397 14.99 17.45 13.31
CA SER A 397 13.91 18.22 13.90
C SER A 397 12.59 17.97 13.15
N LYS A 398 11.43 18.09 13.85
CA LYS A 398 10.13 17.96 13.20
C LYS A 398 9.97 18.95 12.06
N GLU A 399 10.42 20.16 12.24
CA GLU A 399 10.36 21.24 11.24
C GLU A 399 11.14 20.91 9.96
N ASP A 400 12.29 20.24 10.09
CA ASP A 400 13.09 19.79 8.97
C ASP A 400 12.45 18.57 8.30
N ASN A 401 11.95 17.62 9.09
CA ASN A 401 11.24 16.45 8.55
C ASN A 401 10.01 16.85 7.73
N ASP A 402 9.27 17.88 8.15
CA ASP A 402 8.10 18.39 7.42
C ASP A 402 8.48 19.04 6.08
N LYS A 403 9.66 19.68 6.01
CA LYS A 403 10.17 20.30 4.78
C LYS A 403 10.76 19.31 3.79
N LEU A 404 11.18 18.12 4.22
CA LEU A 404 11.66 17.06 3.34
C LEU A 404 10.48 16.44 2.59
N ALA A 405 10.62 16.24 1.29
CA ALA A 405 9.63 15.54 0.48
C ALA A 405 10.22 14.25 -0.11
N ALA A 406 9.39 13.20 -0.21
CA ALA A 406 9.78 11.99 -0.92
C ALA A 406 10.16 12.30 -2.37
N GLY A 407 11.22 11.69 -2.87
CA GLY A 407 11.76 11.94 -4.20
C GLY A 407 12.80 13.06 -4.27
N MET A 408 13.08 13.81 -3.19
CA MET A 408 14.19 14.75 -3.16
C MET A 408 15.52 14.01 -3.27
N MET A 409 16.44 14.55 -4.07
CA MET A 409 17.77 13.99 -4.26
C MET A 409 18.68 14.33 -3.09
N VAL A 410 19.54 13.38 -2.77
CA VAL A 410 20.45 13.46 -1.62
C VAL A 410 21.84 13.01 -2.05
N VAL A 411 22.83 13.68 -1.57
CA VAL A 411 24.22 13.23 -1.65
C VAL A 411 24.61 12.64 -0.30
N VAL A 412 25.03 11.38 -0.29
CA VAL A 412 25.40 10.66 0.91
C VAL A 412 26.90 10.40 0.96
N LYS A 413 27.52 10.70 2.11
CA LYS A 413 28.91 10.41 2.41
C LYS A 413 28.99 9.46 3.61
N ALA A 414 29.43 8.24 3.37
CA ALA A 414 29.66 7.24 4.42
C ALA A 414 31.11 7.35 4.92
N GLN A 415 31.30 7.55 6.21
CA GLN A 415 32.60 7.62 6.85
C GLN A 415 33.20 6.21 6.95
N LEU A 416 34.33 5.97 6.30
CA LEU A 416 35.08 4.73 6.44
C LEU A 416 35.83 4.70 7.78
N LYS A 417 35.93 3.51 8.36
CA LYS A 417 36.72 3.29 9.57
C LYS A 417 38.21 3.44 9.31
#